data_34c5a363e6e56e5cc51beb225f18b0d8
#
_entry.id   34c5a363e6e56e5cc51beb225f18b0d8
#
_cell.length_a   1.000
_cell.length_b   1.000
_cell.length_c   1.000
_cell.angle_alpha   90.00
_cell.angle_beta   90.00
_cell.angle_gamma   90.00
#
_symmetry.space_group_name_H-M   'P 1'
#
loop_
_entity.id
_entity.type
_entity.pdbx_description
1 polymer ?
#
loop_
_entity_poly.entity_id
_entity_poly.type
_entity_poly.pdbx_seq_one_letter_code
_entity_poly.pdbx_strand_id
1 'polypeptide(L)'
;ILMVDIAPFRGLLFNPDKTGPIDQVTAPPYDVISPEQQEALYKKNPYNVVRLILEKQYPGDDERKNRYTRSSVTFKKWIEDGVLVEEEKPGFYVYSQEYDYEGESVCRVGFFARVRAEDFSAGNICPHEFTLAKAKQDRMNLLKACRANFSPIFGLFSDPSGEIDASLNQTMKGEPFAVIEENGILNKAWRLDDGETLAFIMGQFHDKKIFIADGHHRYETALNYYKENKKAVVDSAHVMMFLTNLDAQSLAVYPIHRLIKSPTFFDEAVFMNQVKKYFAVAPLDKGVEKNEIQKALDSVSEDEIAFCIYFGQGRGYFIKVKEKANILPLLEVGESEELKVLDVAQLHTVVLKNILNIDTKQSSDQKYVTYKVDMVEALGRVGSGEFDLAFFMNATPVSEVRKLAEKG
;
A
#
# COMPACT_ATOMS: atom_id res chain seq x y z
N ILE A 1 0.00 25.39 16.06
CA ILE A 1 -0.33 23.97 15.83
C ILE A 1 -0.63 23.88 14.35
N LEU A 2 0.22 23.19 13.58
CA LEU A 2 -0.10 22.85 12.21
C LEU A 2 -1.17 21.76 12.28
N MET A 3 -2.30 21.95 11.59
CA MET A 3 -3.42 21.02 11.53
C MET A 3 -3.39 20.32 10.18
N VAL A 4 -3.82 19.05 10.14
CA VAL A 4 -4.02 18.36 8.85
C VAL A 4 -5.07 19.12 8.05
N ASP A 5 -4.71 19.54 6.85
CA ASP A 5 -5.58 20.27 5.94
C ASP A 5 -6.03 19.34 4.82
N ILE A 6 -7.29 18.95 4.85
CA ILE A 6 -7.96 18.21 3.76
C ILE A 6 -8.97 19.10 3.07
N ALA A 7 -9.14 18.92 1.77
CA ALA A 7 -10.09 19.70 0.99
C ALA A 7 -10.78 18.86 -0.07
N PRO A 8 -12.05 19.16 -0.38
CA PRO A 8 -12.75 18.60 -1.51
C PRO A 8 -12.12 19.07 -2.83
N PHE A 9 -12.35 18.34 -3.91
CA PHE A 9 -11.82 18.70 -5.22
C PHE A 9 -12.78 18.31 -6.34
N ARG A 10 -12.57 18.92 -7.51
CA ARG A 10 -13.28 18.58 -8.74
C ARG A 10 -12.49 17.46 -9.42
N GLY A 11 -13.02 16.24 -9.34
CA GLY A 11 -12.39 15.06 -9.95
C GLY A 11 -12.56 15.07 -11.47
N LEU A 12 -11.59 14.48 -12.17
CA LEU A 12 -11.72 14.13 -13.58
C LEU A 12 -12.21 12.70 -13.67
N LEU A 13 -13.43 12.50 -14.14
CA LEU A 13 -14.07 11.18 -14.25
C LEU A 13 -14.12 10.74 -15.71
N PHE A 14 -14.03 9.44 -15.96
CA PHE A 14 -14.26 8.88 -17.30
C PHE A 14 -15.71 9.07 -17.72
N ASN A 15 -15.91 9.49 -18.95
CA ASN A 15 -17.22 9.59 -19.57
C ASN A 15 -17.62 8.23 -20.17
N PRO A 16 -18.61 7.52 -19.61
CA PRO A 16 -18.98 6.19 -20.06
C PRO A 16 -19.54 6.17 -21.50
N ASP A 17 -20.12 7.27 -21.99
CA ASP A 17 -20.62 7.38 -23.36
C ASP A 17 -19.49 7.30 -24.40
N LYS A 18 -18.25 7.63 -23.99
CA LYS A 18 -17.05 7.59 -24.86
C LYS A 18 -16.16 6.38 -24.60
N THR A 19 -16.09 5.95 -23.35
CA THR A 19 -15.16 4.90 -22.92
C THR A 19 -15.79 3.52 -22.88
N GLY A 20 -17.11 3.44 -22.83
CA GLY A 20 -17.82 2.22 -22.43
C GLY A 20 -17.73 1.97 -20.93
N PRO A 21 -17.91 0.72 -20.48
CA PRO A 21 -17.93 0.37 -19.06
C PRO A 21 -16.63 0.74 -18.34
N ILE A 22 -16.76 1.20 -17.10
CA ILE A 22 -15.64 1.72 -16.29
C ILE A 22 -14.54 0.67 -16.03
N ASP A 23 -14.89 -0.60 -15.91
CA ASP A 23 -13.96 -1.71 -15.73
C ASP A 23 -12.98 -1.87 -16.89
N GLN A 24 -13.35 -1.39 -18.12
CA GLN A 24 -12.49 -1.47 -19.29
C GLN A 24 -11.36 -0.44 -19.27
N VAL A 25 -11.51 0.64 -18.51
CA VAL A 25 -10.57 1.77 -18.48
C VAL A 25 -9.75 1.85 -17.21
N THR A 26 -10.02 0.99 -16.24
CA THR A 26 -9.25 0.87 -14.99
C THR A 26 -8.03 -0.02 -15.15
N ALA A 27 -7.07 0.13 -14.25
CA ALA A 27 -5.86 -0.69 -14.17
C ALA A 27 -5.43 -0.85 -12.70
N PRO A 28 -4.67 -1.91 -12.37
CA PRO A 28 -4.01 -2.04 -11.07
C PRO A 28 -3.02 -0.90 -10.83
N PRO A 29 -2.48 -0.76 -9.60
CA PRO A 29 -1.38 0.16 -9.32
C PRO A 29 -0.19 -0.06 -10.27
N TYR A 30 0.45 1.03 -10.69
CA TYR A 30 1.48 1.02 -11.74
C TYR A 30 2.68 0.11 -11.44
N ASP A 31 3.00 -0.08 -10.18
CA ASP A 31 4.15 -0.82 -9.66
C ASP A 31 3.95 -2.34 -9.63
N VAL A 32 2.70 -2.81 -9.72
CA VAL A 32 2.37 -4.25 -9.80
C VAL A 32 2.06 -4.72 -11.24
N ILE A 33 2.04 -3.80 -12.23
CA ILE A 33 1.73 -4.14 -13.62
C ILE A 33 2.98 -4.72 -14.31
N SER A 34 2.92 -6.00 -14.71
CA SER A 34 3.97 -6.61 -15.54
C SER A 34 3.92 -6.09 -16.99
N PRO A 35 5.00 -6.26 -17.78
CA PRO A 35 4.99 -5.92 -19.21
C PRO A 35 3.84 -6.60 -20.00
N GLU A 36 3.53 -7.85 -19.69
CA GLU A 36 2.46 -8.62 -20.33
C GLU A 36 1.09 -8.06 -19.95
N GLN A 37 0.91 -7.71 -18.67
CA GLN A 37 -0.30 -7.05 -18.20
C GLN A 37 -0.48 -5.65 -18.82
N GLN A 38 0.60 -4.88 -18.96
CA GLN A 38 0.56 -3.58 -19.65
C GLN A 38 0.05 -3.75 -21.08
N GLU A 39 0.56 -4.73 -21.83
CA GLU A 39 0.10 -5.02 -23.20
C GLU A 39 -1.39 -5.42 -23.23
N ALA A 40 -1.84 -6.24 -22.30
CA ALA A 40 -3.23 -6.64 -22.18
C ALA A 40 -4.15 -5.43 -21.91
N LEU A 41 -3.77 -4.54 -20.99
CA LEU A 41 -4.52 -3.31 -20.67
C LEU A 41 -4.57 -2.35 -21.85
N TYR A 42 -3.47 -2.22 -22.61
CA TYR A 42 -3.45 -1.43 -23.84
C TYR A 42 -4.40 -1.95 -24.91
N LYS A 43 -4.60 -3.26 -24.99
CA LYS A 43 -5.52 -3.92 -25.94
C LYS A 43 -6.96 -3.89 -25.43
N LYS A 44 -7.16 -3.89 -24.11
CA LYS A 44 -8.48 -3.92 -23.48
C LYS A 44 -9.34 -2.73 -23.88
N ASN A 45 -8.77 -1.52 -23.83
CA ASN A 45 -9.47 -0.30 -24.22
C ASN A 45 -8.47 0.81 -24.62
N PRO A 46 -8.76 1.60 -25.70
CA PRO A 46 -7.91 2.73 -26.08
C PRO A 46 -7.84 3.84 -25.03
N TYR A 47 -8.80 3.89 -24.12
CA TYR A 47 -8.88 4.85 -23.03
C TYR A 47 -8.48 4.25 -21.66
N ASN A 48 -7.85 3.07 -21.64
CA ASN A 48 -7.41 2.49 -20.38
C ASN A 48 -6.35 3.39 -19.71
N VAL A 49 -6.53 3.64 -18.39
CA VAL A 49 -5.69 4.55 -17.58
C VAL A 49 -4.21 4.18 -17.57
N VAL A 50 -3.86 2.95 -17.92
CA VAL A 50 -2.46 2.50 -18.07
C VAL A 50 -1.65 3.43 -18.98
N ARG A 51 -2.29 4.06 -19.98
CA ARG A 51 -1.67 5.03 -20.88
C ARG A 51 -1.26 6.34 -20.20
N LEU A 52 -1.82 6.61 -19.03
CA LEU A 52 -1.46 7.76 -18.21
C LEU A 52 -0.48 7.39 -17.12
N ILE A 53 -0.75 6.29 -16.40
CA ILE A 53 0.02 5.92 -15.20
C ILE A 53 1.31 5.15 -15.52
N LEU A 54 1.33 4.41 -16.62
CA LEU A 54 2.43 3.54 -17.04
C LEU A 54 2.50 3.46 -18.58
N GLU A 55 2.77 4.59 -19.24
CA GLU A 55 2.93 4.67 -20.69
C GLU A 55 4.16 3.87 -21.13
N LYS A 56 4.07 3.26 -22.32
CA LYS A 56 5.16 2.45 -22.89
C LYS A 56 6.42 3.27 -23.12
N GLN A 57 7.56 2.62 -22.90
CA GLN A 57 8.86 3.15 -23.26
C GLN A 57 9.30 2.54 -24.59
N TYR A 58 9.86 3.37 -25.48
CA TYR A 58 10.32 2.95 -26.80
C TYR A 58 11.82 3.15 -26.96
N PRO A 59 12.48 2.30 -27.79
CA PRO A 59 13.83 2.58 -28.23
C PRO A 59 13.86 3.93 -28.96
N GLY A 60 14.76 4.82 -28.54
CA GLY A 60 14.85 6.19 -29.11
C GLY A 60 14.06 7.25 -28.34
N ASP A 61 13.48 6.90 -27.18
CA ASP A 61 12.99 7.91 -26.24
C ASP A 61 14.13 8.81 -25.75
N ASP A 62 13.90 10.12 -25.76
CA ASP A 62 14.82 11.15 -25.33
C ASP A 62 14.17 12.12 -24.33
N GLU A 63 14.84 13.20 -23.97
CA GLU A 63 14.32 14.19 -23.03
C GLU A 63 13.04 14.91 -23.51
N ARG A 64 12.84 15.02 -24.84
CA ARG A 64 11.69 15.71 -25.42
C ARG A 64 10.57 14.78 -25.81
N LYS A 65 10.89 13.53 -26.19
CA LYS A 65 9.94 12.54 -26.66
C LYS A 65 10.11 11.26 -25.86
N ASN A 66 9.34 11.08 -24.80
CA ASN A 66 9.40 9.96 -23.88
C ASN A 66 8.01 9.59 -23.36
N ARG A 67 7.92 8.56 -22.54
CA ARG A 67 6.66 8.10 -21.98
C ARG A 67 5.91 9.19 -21.21
N TYR A 68 6.56 10.08 -20.48
CA TYR A 68 5.91 11.13 -19.69
C TYR A 68 5.30 12.22 -20.58
N THR A 69 6.00 12.63 -21.64
CA THR A 69 5.48 13.60 -22.60
C THR A 69 4.29 13.02 -23.38
N ARG A 70 4.34 11.72 -23.72
CA ARG A 70 3.20 11.01 -24.33
C ARG A 70 2.00 10.95 -23.39
N SER A 71 2.19 10.57 -22.11
CA SER A 71 1.10 10.61 -21.11
C SER A 71 0.47 11.99 -21.01
N SER A 72 1.27 13.06 -21.02
CA SER A 72 0.78 14.44 -20.95
C SER A 72 -0.05 14.81 -22.19
N VAL A 73 0.38 14.42 -23.39
CA VAL A 73 -0.38 14.65 -24.62
C VAL A 73 -1.69 13.87 -24.59
N THR A 74 -1.65 12.60 -24.21
CA THR A 74 -2.84 11.74 -24.09
C THR A 74 -3.83 12.31 -23.06
N PHE A 75 -3.35 12.73 -21.88
CA PHE A 75 -4.18 13.31 -20.84
C PHE A 75 -4.92 14.57 -21.28
N LYS A 76 -4.20 15.52 -21.90
CA LYS A 76 -4.80 16.73 -22.45
C LYS A 76 -5.84 16.42 -23.52
N LYS A 77 -5.49 15.52 -24.44
CA LYS A 77 -6.41 15.09 -25.49
C LYS A 77 -7.68 14.45 -24.93
N TRP A 78 -7.58 13.63 -23.90
CA TRP A 78 -8.75 13.01 -23.27
C TRP A 78 -9.68 14.03 -22.61
N ILE A 79 -9.14 15.12 -22.06
CA ILE A 79 -9.95 16.24 -21.56
C ILE A 79 -10.60 16.99 -22.72
N GLU A 80 -9.85 17.36 -23.75
CA GLU A 80 -10.35 18.09 -24.93
C GLU A 80 -11.44 17.30 -25.67
N ASP A 81 -11.26 15.99 -25.81
CA ASP A 81 -12.22 15.10 -26.47
C ASP A 81 -13.41 14.74 -25.54
N GLY A 82 -13.41 15.16 -24.28
CA GLY A 82 -14.45 14.84 -23.28
C GLY A 82 -14.50 13.35 -22.90
N VAL A 83 -13.38 12.65 -23.01
CA VAL A 83 -13.18 11.30 -22.46
C VAL A 83 -13.03 11.35 -20.95
N LEU A 84 -12.29 12.36 -20.47
CA LEU A 84 -12.25 12.77 -19.06
C LEU A 84 -13.04 14.06 -18.90
N VAL A 85 -13.96 14.07 -17.97
CA VAL A 85 -14.83 15.22 -17.68
C VAL A 85 -14.59 15.67 -16.26
N GLU A 86 -14.34 16.97 -16.09
CA GLU A 86 -14.19 17.57 -14.78
C GLU A 86 -15.56 17.79 -14.13
N GLU A 87 -15.67 17.42 -12.86
CA GLU A 87 -16.88 17.63 -12.07
C GLU A 87 -17.21 19.12 -11.90
N GLU A 88 -18.50 19.44 -11.85
CA GLU A 88 -18.95 20.86 -11.74
C GLU A 88 -18.64 21.46 -10.37
N LYS A 89 -18.81 20.65 -9.30
CA LYS A 89 -18.61 21.07 -7.91
C LYS A 89 -17.48 20.29 -7.26
N PRO A 90 -16.73 20.91 -6.34
CA PRO A 90 -15.80 20.17 -5.51
C PRO A 90 -16.56 19.24 -4.54
N GLY A 91 -16.02 18.03 -4.35
CA GLY A 91 -16.57 17.03 -3.43
C GLY A 91 -15.49 16.11 -2.90
N PHE A 92 -15.86 15.28 -1.94
CA PHE A 92 -15.15 14.04 -1.63
C PHE A 92 -15.76 12.91 -2.46
N TYR A 93 -14.97 11.87 -2.72
CA TYR A 93 -15.45 10.68 -3.42
C TYR A 93 -15.38 9.52 -2.45
N VAL A 94 -16.54 9.10 -1.95
CA VAL A 94 -16.65 7.95 -1.06
C VAL A 94 -16.41 6.69 -1.88
N TYR A 95 -15.66 5.75 -1.34
CA TYR A 95 -15.30 4.52 -2.03
C TYR A 95 -15.37 3.33 -1.08
N SER A 96 -16.02 2.26 -1.52
CA SER A 96 -16.05 1.00 -0.80
C SER A 96 -15.45 -0.14 -1.62
N GLN A 97 -14.87 -1.10 -0.89
CA GLN A 97 -14.40 -2.37 -1.39
C GLN A 97 -15.02 -3.48 -0.56
N GLU A 98 -15.90 -4.27 -1.19
CA GLU A 98 -16.54 -5.43 -0.57
C GLU A 98 -15.85 -6.70 -1.09
N TYR A 99 -15.40 -7.58 -0.21
CA TYR A 99 -14.71 -8.82 -0.56
C TYR A 99 -14.87 -9.86 0.55
N ASP A 100 -14.70 -11.13 0.17
CA ASP A 100 -14.67 -12.23 1.14
C ASP A 100 -13.25 -12.38 1.70
N TYR A 101 -13.14 -12.47 3.00
CA TYR A 101 -11.91 -12.79 3.69
C TYR A 101 -12.16 -13.87 4.72
N GLU A 102 -11.58 -15.05 4.51
CA GLU A 102 -11.70 -16.22 5.38
C GLU A 102 -13.16 -16.68 5.64
N GLY A 103 -14.04 -16.43 4.66
CA GLY A 103 -15.47 -16.76 4.74
C GLY A 103 -16.32 -15.69 5.40
N GLU A 104 -15.74 -14.54 5.75
CA GLU A 104 -16.46 -13.37 6.23
C GLU A 104 -16.47 -12.27 5.16
N SER A 105 -17.65 -11.65 4.97
CA SER A 105 -17.76 -10.50 4.07
C SER A 105 -17.24 -9.25 4.75
N VAL A 106 -16.20 -8.64 4.17
CA VAL A 106 -15.58 -7.42 4.65
C VAL A 106 -15.88 -6.28 3.71
N CYS A 107 -16.25 -5.11 4.25
CA CYS A 107 -16.46 -3.89 3.48
C CYS A 107 -15.54 -2.78 3.98
N ARG A 108 -14.45 -2.50 3.26
CA ARG A 108 -13.58 -1.35 3.53
C ARG A 108 -14.21 -0.10 2.96
N VAL A 109 -14.37 0.94 3.77
CA VAL A 109 -14.91 2.24 3.36
C VAL A 109 -13.88 3.33 3.60
N GLY A 110 -13.84 4.30 2.72
CA GLY A 110 -13.03 5.50 2.83
C GLY A 110 -13.45 6.55 1.82
N PHE A 111 -12.68 7.60 1.70
CA PHE A 111 -12.96 8.67 0.75
C PHE A 111 -11.69 9.28 0.16
N PHE A 112 -11.79 9.77 -1.06
CA PHE A 112 -10.73 10.54 -1.69
C PHE A 112 -10.88 12.00 -1.34
N ALA A 113 -9.76 12.60 -0.90
CA ALA A 113 -9.60 14.01 -0.65
C ALA A 113 -8.26 14.50 -1.20
N ARG A 114 -8.12 15.81 -1.39
CA ARG A 114 -6.80 16.41 -1.52
C ARG A 114 -6.29 16.78 -0.12
N VAL A 115 -5.08 16.35 0.19
CA VAL A 115 -4.41 16.56 1.47
C VAL A 115 -3.22 17.47 1.25
N ARG A 116 -3.05 18.47 2.10
CA ARG A 116 -1.89 19.36 2.02
C ARG A 116 -0.62 18.59 2.35
N ALA A 117 0.34 18.65 1.45
CA ALA A 117 1.65 18.05 1.64
C ALA A 117 2.51 18.90 2.57
N GLU A 118 3.04 18.30 3.62
CA GLU A 118 3.92 18.92 4.59
C GLU A 118 5.09 18.02 4.94
N ASP A 119 6.14 18.61 5.53
CA ASP A 119 7.29 17.81 5.95
C ASP A 119 6.88 16.84 7.07
N PHE A 120 7.44 15.63 7.04
CA PHE A 120 7.21 14.63 8.09
C PHE A 120 7.57 15.11 9.50
N SER A 121 8.56 16.03 9.58
CA SER A 121 8.92 16.67 10.84
C SER A 121 7.81 17.52 11.48
N ALA A 122 6.74 17.85 10.73
CA ALA A 122 5.57 18.49 11.28
C ALA A 122 4.72 17.55 12.16
N GLY A 123 4.88 16.22 11.99
CA GLY A 123 4.26 15.18 12.81
C GLY A 123 2.79 14.89 12.52
N ASN A 124 2.21 15.52 11.49
CA ASN A 124 0.80 15.31 11.12
C ASN A 124 0.65 14.21 10.06
N ILE A 125 1.65 14.07 9.18
CA ILE A 125 1.71 12.99 8.19
C ILE A 125 2.83 12.05 8.58
N CYS A 126 2.49 10.81 8.88
CA CYS A 126 3.39 9.82 9.47
C CYS A 126 3.74 8.72 8.45
N PRO A 127 5.00 8.63 8.01
CA PRO A 127 5.47 7.52 7.20
C PRO A 127 5.89 6.34 8.08
N HIS A 128 5.96 5.15 7.49
CA HIS A 128 6.55 3.96 8.14
C HIS A 128 7.57 3.24 7.23
N GLU A 129 7.87 3.81 6.06
CA GLU A 129 8.77 3.18 5.08
C GLU A 129 9.75 4.19 4.50
N PHE A 130 10.98 3.72 4.22
CA PHE A 130 11.98 4.50 3.51
C PHE A 130 11.78 4.41 2.00
N THR A 131 11.96 5.53 1.31
CA THR A 131 11.71 5.62 -0.12
C THR A 131 12.98 5.50 -0.97
N LEU A 132 12.84 4.90 -2.16
CA LEU A 132 13.92 4.72 -3.12
C LEU A 132 14.00 5.90 -4.12
N ALA A 133 15.20 6.41 -4.38
CA ALA A 133 15.42 7.57 -5.26
C ALA A 133 14.90 7.35 -6.70
N LYS A 134 15.08 6.15 -7.27
CA LYS A 134 14.67 5.84 -8.66
C LYS A 134 13.16 5.89 -8.84
N ALA A 135 12.38 5.33 -7.90
CA ALA A 135 10.92 5.35 -7.97
C ALA A 135 10.38 6.78 -7.83
N LYS A 136 10.97 7.59 -6.97
CA LYS A 136 10.64 9.02 -6.82
C LYS A 136 10.89 9.81 -8.11
N GLN A 137 12.02 9.57 -8.80
CA GLN A 137 12.33 10.27 -10.04
C GLN A 137 11.32 9.96 -11.14
N ASP A 138 10.89 8.71 -11.27
CA ASP A 138 9.87 8.29 -12.22
C ASP A 138 8.54 9.03 -12.00
N ARG A 139 8.04 9.01 -10.76
CA ARG A 139 6.80 9.72 -10.41
C ARG A 139 6.92 11.23 -10.53
N MET A 140 8.08 11.82 -10.21
CA MET A 140 8.36 13.24 -10.39
C MET A 140 8.27 13.66 -11.87
N ASN A 141 8.84 12.86 -12.77
CA ASN A 141 8.77 13.15 -14.20
C ASN A 141 7.33 13.12 -14.72
N LEU A 142 6.53 12.13 -14.28
CA LEU A 142 5.11 12.06 -14.64
C LEU A 142 4.33 13.26 -14.09
N LEU A 143 4.52 13.60 -12.81
CA LEU A 143 3.85 14.73 -12.16
C LEU A 143 4.21 16.07 -12.83
N LYS A 144 5.49 16.28 -13.16
CA LYS A 144 5.95 17.48 -13.88
C LYS A 144 5.32 17.59 -15.28
N ALA A 145 5.18 16.46 -15.99
CA ALA A 145 4.64 16.44 -17.34
C ALA A 145 3.13 16.66 -17.38
N CYS A 146 2.38 16.02 -16.49
CA CYS A 146 0.93 15.99 -16.51
C CYS A 146 0.28 17.01 -15.57
N ARG A 147 0.95 17.40 -14.48
CA ARG A 147 0.42 18.25 -13.40
C ARG A 147 -0.89 17.72 -12.81
N ALA A 148 -0.98 16.42 -12.67
CA ALA A 148 -2.15 15.71 -12.17
C ALA A 148 -1.73 14.52 -11.29
N ASN A 149 -2.58 14.18 -10.33
CA ASN A 149 -2.46 12.99 -9.51
C ASN A 149 -3.32 11.88 -10.13
N PHE A 150 -2.68 10.83 -10.67
CA PHE A 150 -3.37 9.69 -11.28
C PHE A 150 -3.53 8.48 -10.35
N SER A 151 -2.75 8.44 -9.29
CA SER A 151 -2.78 7.36 -8.31
C SER A 151 -2.84 7.95 -6.91
N PRO A 152 -3.86 7.65 -6.12
CA PRO A 152 -3.99 8.17 -4.77
C PRO A 152 -2.93 7.56 -3.86
N ILE A 153 -2.57 8.28 -2.82
CA ILE A 153 -1.85 7.75 -1.67
C ILE A 153 -2.88 7.12 -0.74
N PHE A 154 -2.59 5.98 -0.16
CA PHE A 154 -3.46 5.37 0.83
C PHE A 154 -3.04 5.84 2.23
N GLY A 155 -3.94 6.54 2.91
CA GLY A 155 -3.75 7.07 4.24
C GLY A 155 -4.77 6.52 5.23
N LEU A 156 -4.33 6.34 6.48
CA LEU A 156 -5.18 5.95 7.59
C LEU A 156 -5.28 7.12 8.56
N PHE A 157 -6.45 7.30 9.17
CA PHE A 157 -6.68 8.26 10.25
C PHE A 157 -7.42 7.59 11.40
N SER A 158 -7.31 8.13 12.61
CA SER A 158 -8.06 7.60 13.77
C SER A 158 -9.35 8.39 13.98
N ASP A 159 -10.48 7.68 14.03
CA ASP A 159 -11.79 8.20 14.40
C ASP A 159 -12.55 7.18 15.25
N PRO A 160 -12.20 7.04 16.55
CA PRO A 160 -12.87 6.09 17.46
C PRO A 160 -14.37 6.38 17.65
N SER A 161 -14.80 7.63 17.39
CA SER A 161 -16.21 8.00 17.48
C SER A 161 -17.04 7.42 16.33
N GLY A 162 -16.42 7.15 15.17
CA GLY A 162 -17.08 6.67 13.96
C GLY A 162 -18.00 7.71 13.30
N GLU A 163 -17.88 8.99 13.65
CA GLU A 163 -18.77 10.04 13.11
C GLU A 163 -18.49 10.31 11.63
N ILE A 164 -17.21 10.23 11.21
CA ILE A 164 -16.83 10.32 9.80
C ILE A 164 -17.42 9.12 9.05
N ASP A 165 -17.25 7.90 9.57
CA ASP A 165 -17.79 6.67 8.95
C ASP A 165 -19.31 6.73 8.83
N ALA A 166 -20.02 7.26 9.83
CA ALA A 166 -21.45 7.47 9.79
C ALA A 166 -21.87 8.39 8.63
N SER A 167 -21.11 9.47 8.40
CA SER A 167 -21.34 10.41 7.30
C SER A 167 -21.09 9.75 5.93
N LEU A 168 -20.03 8.96 5.80
CA LEU A 168 -19.73 8.20 4.58
C LEU A 168 -20.84 7.16 4.31
N ASN A 169 -21.24 6.41 5.33
CA ASN A 169 -22.32 5.41 5.24
C ASN A 169 -23.67 6.04 4.85
N GLN A 170 -23.94 7.27 5.28
CA GLN A 170 -25.14 7.99 4.84
C GLN A 170 -25.09 8.31 3.34
N THR A 171 -23.93 8.73 2.83
CA THR A 171 -23.72 8.98 1.39
C THR A 171 -23.90 7.69 0.57
N MET A 172 -23.44 6.56 1.08
CA MET A 172 -23.53 5.25 0.42
C MET A 172 -24.95 4.70 0.29
N LYS A 173 -25.95 5.29 0.96
CA LYS A 173 -27.36 4.95 0.74
C LYS A 173 -27.91 5.43 -0.61
N GLY A 174 -27.22 6.38 -1.25
CA GLY A 174 -27.52 6.83 -2.61
C GLY A 174 -26.99 5.86 -3.67
N GLU A 175 -27.31 6.15 -4.93
CA GLU A 175 -26.79 5.38 -6.06
C GLU A 175 -25.31 5.67 -6.29
N PRO A 176 -24.45 4.63 -6.43
CA PRO A 176 -23.04 4.82 -6.78
C PRO A 176 -22.93 5.29 -8.23
N PHE A 177 -22.01 6.21 -8.51
CA PHE A 177 -21.72 6.61 -9.88
C PHE A 177 -20.81 5.63 -10.64
N ALA A 178 -20.13 4.75 -9.91
CA ALA A 178 -19.29 3.69 -10.48
C ALA A 178 -19.39 2.41 -9.66
N VAL A 179 -19.49 1.27 -10.37
CA VAL A 179 -19.48 -0.07 -9.79
C VAL A 179 -18.58 -0.94 -10.64
N ILE A 180 -17.61 -1.62 -10.03
CA ILE A 180 -16.67 -2.53 -10.69
C ILE A 180 -16.52 -3.77 -9.82
N GLU A 181 -16.69 -4.93 -10.42
CA GLU A 181 -16.29 -6.19 -9.80
C GLU A 181 -15.05 -6.72 -10.49
N GLU A 182 -13.97 -6.88 -9.73
CA GLU A 182 -12.68 -7.36 -10.25
C GLU A 182 -12.01 -8.25 -9.22
N ASN A 183 -11.59 -9.45 -9.64
CA ASN A 183 -10.91 -10.44 -8.79
C ASN A 183 -11.67 -10.78 -7.48
N GLY A 184 -13.00 -10.83 -7.52
CA GLY A 184 -13.85 -11.10 -6.37
C GLY A 184 -14.01 -9.92 -5.41
N ILE A 185 -13.55 -8.74 -5.80
CA ILE A 185 -13.72 -7.49 -5.05
C ILE A 185 -14.78 -6.63 -5.74
N LEU A 186 -15.85 -6.30 -5.04
CA LEU A 186 -16.86 -5.38 -5.51
C LEU A 186 -16.51 -3.96 -5.05
N ASN A 187 -16.18 -3.12 -6.02
CA ASN A 187 -15.76 -1.73 -5.81
C ASN A 187 -16.92 -0.79 -6.17
N LYS A 188 -17.24 0.14 -5.29
CA LYS A 188 -18.30 1.14 -5.54
C LYS A 188 -17.80 2.54 -5.18
N ALA A 189 -18.29 3.56 -5.91
CA ALA A 189 -17.93 4.94 -5.63
C ALA A 189 -19.15 5.86 -5.67
N TRP A 190 -19.20 6.81 -4.73
CA TRP A 190 -20.25 7.82 -4.60
C TRP A 190 -19.63 9.22 -4.51
N ARG A 191 -20.41 10.23 -4.90
CA ARG A 191 -20.04 11.62 -4.71
C ARG A 191 -20.62 12.14 -3.39
N LEU A 192 -19.80 12.87 -2.64
CA LEU A 192 -20.20 13.62 -1.45
C LEU A 192 -19.91 15.09 -1.71
N ASP A 193 -20.94 15.88 -2.06
CA ASP A 193 -20.83 17.32 -2.37
C ASP A 193 -21.76 18.20 -1.53
N ASP A 194 -22.39 17.63 -0.48
CA ASP A 194 -23.15 18.36 0.51
C ASP A 194 -22.23 19.24 1.38
N GLY A 195 -22.47 20.55 1.34
CA GLY A 195 -21.58 21.51 1.97
C GLY A 195 -21.48 21.40 3.50
N GLU A 196 -22.55 21.00 4.19
CA GLU A 196 -22.54 20.82 5.64
C GLU A 196 -21.70 19.58 6.03
N THR A 197 -21.90 18.47 5.33
CA THR A 197 -21.13 17.24 5.55
C THR A 197 -19.66 17.43 5.19
N LEU A 198 -19.36 18.14 4.10
CA LEU A 198 -17.97 18.48 3.74
C LEU A 198 -17.29 19.28 4.83
N ALA A 199 -17.95 20.34 5.33
CA ALA A 199 -17.43 21.19 6.40
C ALA A 199 -17.22 20.40 7.71
N PHE A 200 -18.17 19.52 8.03
CA PHE A 200 -18.07 18.63 9.20
C PHE A 200 -16.83 17.73 9.10
N ILE A 201 -16.67 16.98 8.00
CA ILE A 201 -15.54 16.08 7.82
C ILE A 201 -14.21 16.84 7.85
N MET A 202 -14.10 17.98 7.16
CA MET A 202 -12.89 18.81 7.20
C MET A 202 -12.58 19.27 8.63
N GLY A 203 -13.61 19.67 9.40
CA GLY A 203 -13.45 20.07 10.80
C GLY A 203 -12.90 18.94 11.69
N GLN A 204 -13.36 17.71 11.46
CA GLN A 204 -12.90 16.54 12.22
C GLN A 204 -11.42 16.20 11.98
N PHE A 205 -10.81 16.66 10.88
CA PHE A 205 -9.41 16.39 10.58
C PHE A 205 -8.42 17.33 11.27
N HIS A 206 -8.88 18.40 11.91
CA HIS A 206 -8.00 19.39 12.53
C HIS A 206 -7.05 18.78 13.56
N ASP A 207 -7.52 17.81 14.34
CA ASP A 207 -6.75 17.17 15.42
C ASP A 207 -6.25 15.76 15.07
N LYS A 208 -6.46 15.33 13.82
CA LYS A 208 -6.08 13.99 13.41
C LYS A 208 -4.70 13.98 12.78
N LYS A 209 -4.04 12.81 12.83
CA LYS A 209 -2.85 12.50 12.04
C LYS A 209 -3.24 11.60 10.87
N ILE A 210 -2.50 11.66 9.80
CA ILE A 210 -2.63 10.72 8.67
C ILE A 210 -1.39 9.83 8.62
N PHE A 211 -1.61 8.52 8.63
CA PHE A 211 -0.57 7.51 8.52
C PHE A 211 -0.58 7.00 7.08
N ILE A 212 0.54 7.13 6.39
CA ILE A 212 0.66 6.63 5.03
C ILE A 212 0.70 5.09 5.11
N ALA A 213 -0.34 4.43 4.63
CA ALA A 213 -0.38 2.97 4.53
C ALA A 213 0.31 2.47 3.24
N ASP A 214 0.16 3.21 2.14
CA ASP A 214 0.82 2.94 0.86
C ASP A 214 1.06 4.24 0.08
N GLY A 215 2.11 4.26 -0.73
CA GLY A 215 2.43 5.40 -1.60
C GLY A 215 3.41 6.41 -1.03
N HIS A 216 4.32 6.02 -0.15
CA HIS A 216 5.38 6.87 0.40
C HIS A 216 6.18 7.59 -0.69
N HIS A 217 6.55 6.88 -1.77
CA HIS A 217 7.22 7.49 -2.92
C HIS A 217 6.38 8.58 -3.60
N ARG A 218 5.05 8.38 -3.68
CA ARG A 218 4.10 9.35 -4.26
C ARG A 218 3.99 10.59 -3.38
N TYR A 219 3.93 10.40 -2.06
CA TYR A 219 3.88 11.51 -1.11
C TYR A 219 5.14 12.38 -1.13
N GLU A 220 6.33 11.77 -0.98
CA GLU A 220 7.58 12.52 -1.03
C GLU A 220 7.80 13.21 -2.38
N THR A 221 7.36 12.59 -3.48
CA THR A 221 7.39 13.20 -4.81
C THR A 221 6.50 14.45 -4.84
N ALA A 222 5.27 14.37 -4.33
CA ALA A 222 4.35 15.51 -4.28
C ALA A 222 4.90 16.65 -3.39
N LEU A 223 5.46 16.31 -2.22
CA LEU A 223 6.09 17.27 -1.32
C LEU A 223 7.29 17.97 -1.98
N ASN A 224 8.15 17.23 -2.66
CA ASN A 224 9.31 17.79 -3.37
C ASN A 224 8.85 18.65 -4.55
N TYR A 225 7.85 18.22 -5.31
CA TYR A 225 7.24 19.01 -6.37
C TYR A 225 6.68 20.34 -5.84
N TYR A 226 5.98 20.30 -4.72
CA TYR A 226 5.50 21.51 -4.05
C TYR A 226 6.65 22.44 -3.64
N LYS A 227 7.72 21.90 -3.01
CA LYS A 227 8.89 22.70 -2.60
C LYS A 227 9.58 23.38 -3.79
N GLU A 228 9.68 22.69 -4.94
CA GLU A 228 10.25 23.25 -6.17
C GLU A 228 9.33 24.32 -6.81
N ASN A 229 8.02 24.24 -6.65
CA ASN A 229 7.04 25.03 -7.40
C ASN A 229 6.18 25.98 -6.56
N LYS A 230 6.50 26.21 -5.27
CA LYS A 230 5.72 27.06 -4.32
C LYS A 230 5.21 28.38 -4.86
N LYS A 231 5.96 29.01 -5.80
CA LYS A 231 5.63 30.32 -6.38
C LYS A 231 4.91 30.25 -7.72
N ALA A 232 4.91 29.10 -8.37
CA ALA A 232 4.50 28.97 -9.77
C ALA A 232 3.15 28.26 -9.95
N VAL A 233 2.74 27.40 -8.99
CA VAL A 233 1.54 26.56 -9.11
C VAL A 233 0.77 26.62 -7.80
N VAL A 234 -0.40 27.27 -7.82
CA VAL A 234 -1.22 27.55 -6.64
C VAL A 234 -1.66 26.30 -5.90
N ASP A 235 -2.03 25.23 -6.63
CA ASP A 235 -2.54 23.98 -6.06
C ASP A 235 -1.47 22.87 -5.88
N SER A 236 -0.19 23.17 -6.11
CA SER A 236 0.89 22.20 -5.93
C SER A 236 1.09 21.71 -4.50
N ALA A 237 0.48 22.41 -3.53
CA ALA A 237 0.57 22.07 -2.12
C ALA A 237 -0.26 20.85 -1.71
N HIS A 238 -1.12 20.34 -2.58
CA HIS A 238 -2.03 19.26 -2.25
C HIS A 238 -1.74 18.01 -3.08
N VAL A 239 -1.99 16.86 -2.47
CA VAL A 239 -1.90 15.53 -3.10
C VAL A 239 -3.18 14.75 -2.85
N MET A 240 -3.61 13.95 -3.84
CA MET A 240 -4.78 13.10 -3.71
C MET A 240 -4.48 11.91 -2.82
N MET A 241 -5.30 11.73 -1.77
CA MET A 241 -5.24 10.59 -0.88
C MET A 241 -6.61 9.88 -0.81
N PHE A 242 -6.56 8.56 -0.70
CA PHE A 242 -7.66 7.75 -0.21
C PHE A 242 -7.48 7.58 1.29
N LEU A 243 -8.47 8.00 2.06
CA LEU A 243 -8.42 8.05 3.53
C LEU A 243 -9.43 7.07 4.12
N THR A 244 -8.98 6.20 5.01
CA THR A 244 -9.80 5.19 5.70
C THR A 244 -9.60 5.27 7.20
N ASN A 245 -10.68 5.11 7.96
CA ASN A 245 -10.60 5.08 9.42
C ASN A 245 -9.94 3.79 9.91
N LEU A 246 -8.85 3.91 10.65
CA LEU A 246 -8.13 2.77 11.23
C LEU A 246 -8.89 2.12 12.41
N ASP A 247 -9.87 2.83 12.98
CA ASP A 247 -10.72 2.33 14.08
C ASP A 247 -11.98 1.62 13.57
N ALA A 248 -12.23 1.62 12.24
CA ALA A 248 -13.35 0.92 11.67
C ALA A 248 -13.22 -0.60 11.88
N GLN A 249 -14.31 -1.25 12.33
CA GLN A 249 -14.33 -2.71 12.52
C GLN A 249 -14.05 -3.49 11.23
N SER A 250 -14.29 -2.87 10.08
CA SER A 250 -14.09 -3.43 8.76
C SER A 250 -12.67 -3.26 8.21
N LEU A 251 -11.75 -2.62 8.95
CA LEU A 251 -10.37 -2.50 8.52
C LEU A 251 -9.61 -3.79 8.83
N ALA A 252 -9.56 -4.69 7.88
CA ALA A 252 -8.69 -5.86 7.96
C ALA A 252 -7.24 -5.46 7.58
N VAL A 253 -6.31 -5.64 8.49
CA VAL A 253 -4.88 -5.60 8.21
C VAL A 253 -4.46 -7.02 7.86
N TYR A 254 -3.97 -7.23 6.66
CA TYR A 254 -3.56 -8.58 6.21
C TYR A 254 -2.12 -8.88 6.59
N PRO A 255 -1.84 -10.12 7.00
CA PRO A 255 -0.47 -10.58 7.12
C PRO A 255 0.15 -10.63 5.71
N ILE A 256 1.33 -10.06 5.59
CA ILE A 256 2.10 -10.18 4.35
C ILE A 256 3.20 -11.19 4.60
N HIS A 257 3.10 -12.35 3.97
CA HIS A 257 4.10 -13.42 4.07
C HIS A 257 5.28 -13.16 3.14
N ARG A 258 6.47 -13.68 3.48
CA ARG A 258 7.69 -13.48 2.71
C ARG A 258 8.17 -14.80 2.15
N LEU A 259 8.22 -14.89 0.81
CA LEU A 259 8.80 -16.02 0.10
C LEU A 259 10.22 -15.63 -0.29
N ILE A 260 11.17 -16.49 0.03
CA ILE A 260 12.59 -16.19 -0.13
C ILE A 260 13.20 -17.11 -1.18
N LYS A 261 13.90 -16.47 -2.14
CA LYS A 261 14.84 -17.15 -3.02
C LYS A 261 16.24 -16.72 -2.63
N SER A 262 17.02 -17.62 -2.04
CA SER A 262 18.36 -17.29 -1.57
C SER A 262 19.28 -16.83 -2.71
N PRO A 263 20.11 -15.81 -2.51
CA PRO A 263 21.09 -15.36 -3.51
C PRO A 263 22.19 -16.40 -3.76
N THR A 264 22.39 -17.33 -2.84
CA THR A 264 23.40 -18.38 -2.88
C THR A 264 22.76 -19.75 -2.64
N PHE A 265 23.54 -20.82 -2.74
CA PHE A 265 23.06 -22.15 -2.37
C PHE A 265 22.50 -22.11 -0.93
N PHE A 266 21.24 -22.55 -0.78
CA PHE A 266 20.55 -22.55 0.50
C PHE A 266 20.75 -23.90 1.20
N ASP A 267 21.33 -23.85 2.41
CA ASP A 267 21.47 -25.00 3.30
C ASP A 267 20.59 -24.79 4.55
N GLU A 268 19.52 -25.59 4.63
CA GLU A 268 18.54 -25.53 5.71
C GLU A 268 19.18 -25.74 7.10
N ALA A 269 20.13 -26.69 7.22
CA ALA A 269 20.75 -27.01 8.50
C ALA A 269 21.63 -25.85 9.00
N VAL A 270 22.40 -25.24 8.09
CA VAL A 270 23.22 -24.07 8.40
C VAL A 270 22.31 -22.90 8.80
N PHE A 271 21.25 -22.64 8.03
CA PHE A 271 20.30 -21.60 8.31
C PHE A 271 19.62 -21.78 9.67
N MET A 272 19.08 -22.98 9.96
CA MET A 272 18.42 -23.27 11.23
C MET A 272 19.37 -23.19 12.43
N ASN A 273 20.65 -23.50 12.28
CA ASN A 273 21.65 -23.32 13.33
C ASN A 273 21.87 -21.83 13.67
N GLN A 274 21.78 -20.93 12.69
CA GLN A 274 21.83 -19.49 12.93
C GLN A 274 20.54 -18.99 13.59
N VAL A 275 19.37 -19.42 13.09
CA VAL A 275 18.05 -19.09 13.67
C VAL A 275 17.99 -19.47 15.15
N LYS A 276 18.46 -20.65 15.54
CA LYS A 276 18.48 -21.15 16.92
C LYS A 276 19.28 -20.27 17.90
N LYS A 277 20.15 -19.38 17.41
CA LYS A 277 20.87 -18.43 18.30
C LYS A 277 19.92 -17.40 18.90
N TYR A 278 18.93 -16.98 18.13
CA TYR A 278 18.03 -15.86 18.50
C TYR A 278 16.62 -16.33 18.83
N PHE A 279 16.18 -17.45 18.26
CA PHE A 279 14.82 -17.96 18.36
C PHE A 279 14.76 -19.32 19.06
N ALA A 280 13.73 -19.52 19.87
CA ALA A 280 13.26 -20.86 20.25
C ALA A 280 12.61 -21.47 19.01
N VAL A 281 12.85 -22.77 18.78
CA VAL A 281 12.41 -23.48 17.57
C VAL A 281 11.61 -24.69 17.97
N ALA A 282 10.41 -24.84 17.46
CA ALA A 282 9.57 -26.02 17.57
C ALA A 282 9.19 -26.52 16.15
N PRO A 283 9.27 -27.83 15.87
CA PRO A 283 8.79 -28.33 14.58
C PRO A 283 7.27 -28.18 14.49
N LEU A 284 6.75 -27.85 13.30
CA LEU A 284 5.35 -28.03 12.97
C LEU A 284 5.08 -29.49 12.62
N ASP A 285 3.85 -29.95 12.79
CA ASP A 285 3.49 -31.34 12.53
C ASP A 285 3.68 -31.70 11.04
N LYS A 286 3.76 -32.99 10.74
CA LYS A 286 3.92 -33.48 9.37
C LYS A 286 2.70 -33.12 8.54
N GLY A 287 2.93 -32.51 7.36
CA GLY A 287 1.87 -32.08 6.45
C GLY A 287 1.44 -30.63 6.69
N VAL A 288 2.40 -29.75 6.96
CA VAL A 288 2.20 -28.32 7.21
C VAL A 288 1.18 -27.69 6.26
N GLU A 289 0.02 -27.34 6.80
CA GLU A 289 -1.12 -26.72 6.12
C GLU A 289 -1.44 -25.36 6.74
N LYS A 290 -2.28 -24.57 6.04
CA LYS A 290 -2.70 -23.23 6.49
C LYS A 290 -3.19 -23.23 7.94
N ASN A 291 -4.09 -24.15 8.30
CA ASN A 291 -4.71 -24.20 9.62
C ASN A 291 -3.70 -24.45 10.75
N GLU A 292 -2.67 -25.23 10.50
CA GLU A 292 -1.63 -25.55 11.49
C GLU A 292 -0.73 -24.32 11.71
N ILE A 293 -0.31 -23.67 10.62
CA ILE A 293 0.46 -22.43 10.69
C ILE A 293 -0.34 -21.36 11.44
N GLN A 294 -1.61 -21.16 11.10
CA GLN A 294 -2.47 -20.18 11.73
C GLN A 294 -2.61 -20.46 13.24
N LYS A 295 -2.91 -21.71 13.60
CA LYS A 295 -3.01 -22.13 15.00
C LYS A 295 -1.71 -21.86 15.79
N ALA A 296 -0.55 -22.10 15.18
CA ALA A 296 0.74 -21.81 15.82
C ALA A 296 0.93 -20.30 16.01
N LEU A 297 0.58 -19.49 15.01
CA LEU A 297 0.67 -18.03 15.09
C LEU A 297 -0.35 -17.44 16.08
N ASP A 298 -1.57 -17.97 16.13
CA ASP A 298 -2.63 -17.52 17.07
C ASP A 298 -2.28 -17.85 18.55
N SER A 299 -1.35 -18.77 18.79
CA SER A 299 -0.89 -19.11 20.13
C SER A 299 0.03 -18.05 20.77
N VAL A 300 0.40 -17.03 20.00
CA VAL A 300 1.35 -15.99 20.41
C VAL A 300 0.59 -14.80 20.99
N SER A 301 1.03 -14.27 22.12
CA SER A 301 0.47 -13.03 22.69
C SER A 301 0.96 -11.81 21.89
N GLU A 302 0.23 -10.68 21.96
CA GLU A 302 0.55 -9.44 21.23
C GLU A 302 1.97 -8.90 21.52
N ASP A 303 2.54 -9.19 22.69
CA ASP A 303 3.88 -8.74 23.07
C ASP A 303 5.01 -9.67 22.61
N GLU A 304 4.68 -10.82 22.04
CA GLU A 304 5.64 -11.84 21.62
C GLU A 304 5.84 -11.81 20.11
N ILE A 305 7.05 -12.06 19.66
CA ILE A 305 7.41 -12.06 18.23
C ILE A 305 7.69 -13.48 17.80
N ALA A 306 6.91 -13.95 16.85
CA ALA A 306 7.02 -15.30 16.33
C ALA A 306 6.72 -15.36 14.83
N PHE A 307 7.24 -16.39 14.18
CA PHE A 307 7.04 -16.70 12.77
C PHE A 307 6.91 -18.20 12.58
N CYS A 308 6.23 -18.61 11.52
CA CYS A 308 6.36 -19.95 10.98
C CYS A 308 7.26 -19.92 9.76
N ILE A 309 8.19 -20.89 9.68
CA ILE A 309 9.06 -21.08 8.52
C ILE A 309 8.61 -22.36 7.83
N TYR A 310 8.52 -22.33 6.51
CA TYR A 310 8.20 -23.49 5.67
C TYR A 310 9.25 -23.68 4.58
N PHE A 311 9.78 -24.92 4.45
CA PHE A 311 10.82 -25.29 3.48
C PHE A 311 10.30 -26.20 2.35
N GLY A 312 8.99 -26.37 2.27
CA GLY A 312 8.41 -27.34 1.33
C GLY A 312 8.41 -28.78 1.86
N GLN A 313 7.73 -29.67 1.12
CA GLN A 313 7.66 -31.11 1.44
C GLN A 313 7.18 -31.43 2.87
N GLY A 314 6.27 -30.60 3.41
CA GLY A 314 5.73 -30.78 4.76
C GLY A 314 6.73 -30.47 5.89
N ARG A 315 7.84 -29.79 5.61
CA ARG A 315 8.83 -29.39 6.63
C ARG A 315 8.60 -27.94 7.03
N GLY A 316 8.28 -27.72 8.28
CA GLY A 316 8.06 -26.38 8.83
C GLY A 316 8.43 -26.31 10.30
N TYR A 317 8.67 -25.09 10.74
CA TYR A 317 9.05 -24.79 12.11
C TYR A 317 8.32 -23.53 12.59
N PHE A 318 7.82 -23.58 13.81
CA PHE A 318 7.44 -22.38 14.55
C PHE A 318 8.68 -21.84 15.26
N ILE A 319 8.95 -20.54 15.12
CA ILE A 319 10.08 -19.87 15.77
C ILE A 319 9.57 -18.67 16.57
N LYS A 320 10.07 -18.52 17.78
CA LYS A 320 9.72 -17.42 18.68
C LYS A 320 10.98 -16.80 19.26
N VAL A 321 11.03 -15.47 19.35
CA VAL A 321 12.16 -14.75 19.94
C VAL A 321 12.41 -15.22 21.36
N LYS A 322 13.66 -15.59 21.71
CA LYS A 322 14.04 -16.07 23.03
C LYS A 322 14.08 -14.94 24.05
N GLU A 323 14.94 -13.97 23.80
CA GLU A 323 15.16 -12.81 24.67
C GLU A 323 15.32 -11.57 23.78
N LYS A 324 14.47 -10.56 24.01
CA LYS A 324 14.54 -9.30 23.26
C LYS A 324 15.93 -8.64 23.34
N ALA A 325 16.61 -8.77 24.48
CA ALA A 325 17.98 -8.23 24.70
C ALA A 325 19.03 -8.78 23.71
N ASN A 326 18.86 -9.99 23.20
CA ASN A 326 19.80 -10.60 22.26
C ASN A 326 19.63 -10.08 20.82
N ILE A 327 18.49 -9.48 20.51
CA ILE A 327 18.14 -8.99 19.18
C ILE A 327 18.37 -7.48 19.07
N LEU A 328 18.16 -6.74 20.17
CA LEU A 328 18.29 -5.28 20.18
C LEU A 328 19.61 -4.74 19.59
N PRO A 329 20.79 -5.36 19.83
CA PRO A 329 22.05 -4.91 19.24
C PRO A 329 22.12 -5.10 17.71
N LEU A 330 21.25 -5.94 17.12
CA LEU A 330 21.21 -6.20 15.69
C LEU A 330 20.31 -5.21 14.95
N LEU A 331 19.42 -4.53 15.68
CA LEU A 331 18.49 -3.56 15.12
C LEU A 331 19.23 -2.26 14.80
N GLU A 332 18.85 -1.60 13.72
CA GLU A 332 19.61 -0.45 13.21
C GLU A 332 19.54 0.76 14.16
N VAL A 333 20.67 1.42 14.31
CA VAL A 333 20.78 2.69 15.05
C VAL A 333 20.08 3.77 14.23
N GLY A 334 19.11 4.47 14.83
CA GLY A 334 18.38 5.57 14.19
C GLY A 334 16.92 5.24 13.82
N GLU A 335 16.49 3.99 13.95
CA GLU A 335 15.06 3.66 13.94
C GLU A 335 14.43 3.96 15.31
N SER A 336 13.15 4.36 15.30
CA SER A 336 12.43 4.56 16.58
C SER A 336 12.35 3.25 17.37
N GLU A 337 12.28 3.33 18.69
CA GLU A 337 12.17 2.12 19.53
C GLU A 337 10.89 1.33 19.23
N GLU A 338 9.85 2.02 18.78
CA GLU A 338 8.57 1.44 18.38
C GLU A 338 8.69 0.62 17.08
N LEU A 339 9.45 1.10 16.10
CA LEU A 339 9.72 0.35 14.85
C LEU A 339 10.54 -0.90 15.14
N LYS A 340 11.48 -0.83 16.07
CA LYS A 340 12.34 -1.97 16.45
C LYS A 340 11.58 -3.13 17.07
N VAL A 341 10.44 -2.88 17.72
CA VAL A 341 9.64 -3.93 18.35
C VAL A 341 8.69 -4.64 17.41
N LEU A 342 8.49 -4.10 16.19
CA LEU A 342 7.65 -4.76 15.19
C LEU A 342 8.25 -6.08 14.73
N ASP A 343 7.40 -7.08 14.60
CA ASP A 343 7.77 -8.40 14.09
C ASP A 343 8.35 -8.30 12.66
N VAL A 344 7.76 -7.47 11.80
CA VAL A 344 8.26 -7.17 10.43
C VAL A 344 9.69 -6.65 10.46
N ALA A 345 9.99 -5.66 11.30
CA ALA A 345 11.33 -5.08 11.39
C ALA A 345 12.37 -6.10 11.87
N GLN A 346 11.98 -6.95 12.84
CA GLN A 346 12.86 -8.00 13.35
C GLN A 346 13.08 -9.11 12.34
N LEU A 347 12.05 -9.53 11.58
CA LEU A 347 12.22 -10.48 10.49
C LEU A 347 13.22 -9.94 9.46
N HIS A 348 13.04 -8.71 9.01
CA HIS A 348 13.92 -8.10 8.00
C HIS A 348 15.35 -7.91 8.49
N THR A 349 15.52 -7.42 9.72
CA THR A 349 16.86 -7.11 10.24
C THR A 349 17.59 -8.34 10.71
N VAL A 350 16.96 -9.17 11.57
CA VAL A 350 17.63 -10.32 12.17
C VAL A 350 17.75 -11.48 11.19
N VAL A 351 16.67 -11.81 10.49
CA VAL A 351 16.64 -13.02 9.66
C VAL A 351 17.12 -12.72 8.24
N LEU A 352 16.48 -11.78 7.55
CA LEU A 352 16.82 -11.54 6.15
C LEU A 352 18.21 -10.92 6.03
N LYS A 353 18.49 -9.84 6.76
CA LYS A 353 19.78 -9.13 6.64
C LYS A 353 20.94 -9.88 7.30
N ASN A 354 20.82 -10.23 8.60
CA ASN A 354 21.96 -10.77 9.33
C ASN A 354 22.17 -12.27 9.14
N ILE A 355 21.13 -13.07 8.87
CA ILE A 355 21.26 -14.54 8.68
C ILE A 355 21.35 -14.87 7.18
N LEU A 356 20.48 -14.32 6.34
CA LEU A 356 20.42 -14.63 4.91
C LEU A 356 21.23 -13.69 4.01
N ASN A 357 21.80 -12.59 4.56
CA ASN A 357 22.49 -11.54 3.81
C ASN A 357 21.62 -10.89 2.72
N ILE A 358 20.31 -10.75 2.96
CA ILE A 358 19.35 -10.08 2.07
C ILE A 358 18.95 -8.76 2.72
N ASP A 359 19.51 -7.65 2.27
CA ASP A 359 19.17 -6.31 2.76
C ASP A 359 18.07 -5.71 1.87
N THR A 360 16.82 -5.84 2.29
CA THR A 360 15.65 -5.35 1.53
C THR A 360 15.61 -3.83 1.33
N LYS A 361 16.45 -3.07 2.05
CA LYS A 361 16.68 -1.64 1.80
C LYS A 361 17.51 -1.38 0.55
N GLN A 362 18.24 -2.39 0.06
CA GLN A 362 18.99 -2.32 -1.17
C GLN A 362 18.15 -2.86 -2.34
N SER A 363 18.04 -2.07 -3.41
CA SER A 363 17.26 -2.45 -4.59
C SER A 363 17.77 -3.72 -5.29
N SER A 364 19.06 -4.05 -5.16
CA SER A 364 19.67 -5.28 -5.66
C SER A 364 19.11 -6.55 -5.03
N ASP A 365 18.69 -6.47 -3.77
CA ASP A 365 18.31 -7.61 -2.95
C ASP A 365 16.79 -7.84 -2.90
N GLN A 366 16.01 -6.83 -3.29
CA GLN A 366 14.55 -6.93 -3.32
C GLN A 366 14.03 -8.10 -4.19
N LYS A 367 14.75 -8.46 -5.23
CA LYS A 367 14.43 -9.60 -6.11
C LYS A 367 14.46 -10.98 -5.42
N TYR A 368 15.07 -11.07 -4.24
CA TYR A 368 15.17 -12.30 -3.48
C TYR A 368 13.99 -12.51 -2.52
N VAL A 369 13.14 -11.49 -2.36
CA VAL A 369 11.97 -11.52 -1.48
C VAL A 369 10.71 -11.24 -2.29
N THR A 370 9.76 -12.16 -2.22
CA THR A 370 8.42 -11.96 -2.80
C THR A 370 7.40 -11.88 -1.67
N TYR A 371 6.53 -10.90 -1.75
CA TYR A 371 5.49 -10.63 -0.76
C TYR A 371 4.17 -11.25 -1.19
N LYS A 372 3.49 -11.98 -0.29
CA LYS A 372 2.21 -12.63 -0.56
C LYS A 372 1.28 -12.52 0.64
N VAL A 373 0.01 -12.22 0.38
CA VAL A 373 -1.07 -12.25 1.38
C VAL A 373 -1.65 -13.66 1.49
N ASP A 374 -1.85 -14.33 0.37
CA ASP A 374 -2.42 -15.67 0.32
C ASP A 374 -1.41 -16.73 0.80
N MET A 375 -1.69 -17.29 1.97
CA MET A 375 -0.87 -18.34 2.60
C MET A 375 -0.88 -19.63 1.79
N VAL A 376 -2.01 -19.99 1.16
CA VAL A 376 -2.13 -21.23 0.40
C VAL A 376 -1.30 -21.14 -0.89
N GLU A 377 -1.38 -20.01 -1.60
CA GLU A 377 -0.50 -19.74 -2.74
C GLU A 377 0.98 -19.78 -2.33
N ALA A 378 1.32 -19.14 -1.20
CA ALA A 378 2.69 -19.12 -0.69
C ALA A 378 3.22 -20.52 -0.39
N LEU A 379 2.42 -21.37 0.28
CA LEU A 379 2.75 -22.78 0.54
C LEU A 379 2.96 -23.56 -0.76
N GLY A 380 2.08 -23.39 -1.75
CA GLY A 380 2.17 -24.05 -3.05
C GLY A 380 3.46 -23.69 -3.80
N ARG A 381 3.84 -22.42 -3.81
CA ARG A 381 5.05 -21.94 -4.51
C ARG A 381 6.35 -22.42 -3.87
N VAL A 382 6.41 -22.52 -2.55
CA VAL A 382 7.56 -23.14 -1.86
C VAL A 382 7.53 -24.65 -2.04
N GLY A 383 6.36 -25.29 -1.96
CA GLY A 383 6.20 -26.73 -2.18
C GLY A 383 6.65 -27.17 -3.58
N SER A 384 6.47 -26.34 -4.59
CA SER A 384 6.95 -26.60 -5.97
C SER A 384 8.45 -26.37 -6.18
N GLY A 385 9.17 -25.80 -5.19
CA GLY A 385 10.60 -25.47 -5.28
C GLY A 385 10.91 -24.16 -6.00
N GLU A 386 9.90 -23.34 -6.30
CA GLU A 386 10.11 -22.02 -6.88
C GLU A 386 10.87 -21.10 -5.90
N PHE A 387 10.57 -21.22 -4.60
CA PHE A 387 11.27 -20.55 -3.50
C PHE A 387 11.90 -21.56 -2.56
N ASP A 388 12.94 -21.14 -1.85
CA ASP A 388 13.67 -22.00 -0.93
C ASP A 388 12.97 -22.13 0.42
N LEU A 389 12.28 -21.04 0.87
CA LEU A 389 11.47 -21.03 2.08
C LEU A 389 10.44 -19.89 2.06
N ALA A 390 9.47 -19.99 2.97
CA ALA A 390 8.57 -18.88 3.29
C ALA A 390 8.54 -18.61 4.80
N PHE A 391 8.37 -17.31 5.14
CA PHE A 391 8.01 -16.87 6.47
C PHE A 391 6.54 -16.50 6.51
N PHE A 392 5.80 -17.14 7.41
CA PHE A 392 4.43 -16.80 7.74
C PHE A 392 4.41 -16.05 9.07
N MET A 393 3.57 -15.03 9.16
CA MET A 393 3.48 -14.15 10.32
C MET A 393 2.05 -13.66 10.50
N ASN A 394 1.72 -13.19 11.68
CA ASN A 394 0.47 -12.50 11.94
C ASN A 394 0.41 -11.15 11.22
N ALA A 395 -0.80 -10.65 11.02
CA ALA A 395 -0.98 -9.25 10.67
C ALA A 395 -0.48 -8.35 11.80
N THR A 396 0.14 -7.23 11.47
CA THR A 396 0.51 -6.23 12.48
C THR A 396 -0.76 -5.73 13.17
N PRO A 397 -0.89 -5.85 14.49
CA PRO A 397 -2.08 -5.39 15.19
C PRO A 397 -2.35 -3.90 14.94
N VAL A 398 -3.62 -3.55 14.74
CA VAL A 398 -4.02 -2.13 14.54
C VAL A 398 -3.59 -1.27 15.74
N SER A 399 -3.56 -1.85 16.94
CA SER A 399 -3.04 -1.20 18.15
C SER A 399 -1.56 -0.81 18.04
N GLU A 400 -0.73 -1.60 17.37
CA GLU A 400 0.68 -1.28 17.14
C GLU A 400 0.83 -0.22 16.04
N VAL A 401 0.06 -0.32 14.97
CA VAL A 401 -0.01 0.73 13.95
C VAL A 401 -0.38 2.06 14.59
N ARG A 402 -1.36 2.06 15.52
CA ARG A 402 -1.75 3.25 16.28
C ARG A 402 -0.62 3.78 17.17
N LYS A 403 0.04 2.92 17.96
CA LYS A 403 1.16 3.32 18.85
C LYS A 403 2.31 3.96 18.07
N LEU A 404 2.69 3.35 16.94
CA LEU A 404 3.69 3.93 16.03
C LEU A 404 3.26 5.30 15.53
N ALA A 405 2.03 5.37 15.21
CA ALA A 405 1.34 6.51 14.68
C ALA A 405 1.28 7.70 15.65
N GLU A 406 1.05 7.48 16.93
CA GLU A 406 0.93 8.52 17.95
C GLU A 406 2.27 9.13 18.34
N LYS A 407 3.35 8.35 18.25
CA LYS A 407 4.68 8.77 18.69
C LYS A 407 5.57 9.36 17.59
N GLY A 408 5.24 9.16 16.32
CA GLY A 408 5.91 9.78 15.14
C GLY A 408 7.08 8.96 14.64
#